data_1b6a042bd935b440eab1da4eba2b3d69
#
_entry.id   1b6a042bd935b440eab1da4eba2b3d69
#
_cell.length_a   1.000
_cell.length_b   1.000
_cell.length_c   1.000
_cell.angle_alpha   90.00
_cell.angle_beta   90.00
_cell.angle_gamma   90.00
#
_symmetry.space_group_name_H-M   'P 1'
#
loop_
_entity.id
_entity.type
_entity.pdbx_description
1 polymer ?
#
loop_
_entity_poly.entity_id
_entity_poly.type
_entity_poly.pdbx_seq_one_letter_code
_entity_poly.pdbx_strand_id
1 'polypeptide(L)'
;MSNKTKKLLILNLPYFIAGLVCTNLGEAWRIAEGADMSEKLLGFLSALGAAFSNPMPSLHPMDLLIGVCCGAGLRIAVYLKGKNAKKYRHGMEYGSARWGTQKDIEPFEDPVFANNVILTRTERLMMGNRPKNPANARNKNVLVVGGSGSGKTRFWLKPNLLQCHSSYVVTDPKGDIVIDCGQALLKNGYSIRIFNTINFRKSMHYNPFAYIHSEKDILKLTTTLIANTKGDGKAGDEFWTKAETLLYCALIGYIHYEAPLEEQNFATLIEFLNAMEVREDDETFQNPVDQMFEALKKKKPNHFAVRQYAKFKLAAGKTLKSILVSCGARLAPFDIEEVRDITMYDELSLDTVGDKKTALFLIMSDTDPTFNFLISMIYTQLFNLLCEKADDVYGGRLPVHVRCLIDECANIGQIPNLEKLVATIRSREISACLVLQAQSQLKAIYKDNADTIIGNMDSRIFLGGSEPTTLKELNQALGKETIDLYNTSDTRGNSPSYGTNYQKVGHDLASVDELSVLDGGKCILQLRGVRPFKSDKYDLTQHPNYKLTAGADKKNTFSIEAF
;
A
#
# COMPACT_ATOMS: atom_id res chain seq x y z
N MET A 1 32.30 39.59 -6.73
CA MET A 1 32.86 38.24 -6.96
C MET A 1 31.77 37.21 -6.61
N SER A 2 31.48 36.26 -7.49
CA SER A 2 30.46 35.24 -7.24
C SER A 2 30.92 34.31 -6.07
N ASN A 3 29.95 33.72 -5.34
CA ASN A 3 30.25 32.75 -4.27
C ASN A 3 31.09 31.56 -4.76
N LYS A 4 30.94 31.18 -6.04
CA LYS A 4 31.77 30.16 -6.67
C LYS A 4 33.23 30.54 -6.80
N THR A 5 33.49 31.80 -7.19
CA THR A 5 34.85 32.34 -7.38
C THR A 5 35.58 32.48 -6.03
N LYS A 6 34.88 32.92 -4.97
CA LYS A 6 35.45 32.98 -3.61
C LYS A 6 35.86 31.61 -3.09
N LYS A 7 35.01 30.61 -3.29
CA LYS A 7 35.29 29.24 -2.86
C LYS A 7 36.48 28.64 -3.59
N LEU A 8 36.64 28.95 -4.88
CA LEU A 8 37.74 28.46 -5.70
C LEU A 8 39.07 29.07 -5.29
N LEU A 9 39.08 30.38 -4.96
CA LEU A 9 40.28 31.08 -4.46
C LEU A 9 40.73 30.51 -3.11
N ILE A 10 39.80 30.37 -2.15
CA ILE A 10 40.12 29.83 -0.83
C ILE A 10 40.69 28.40 -0.92
N LEU A 11 40.12 27.56 -1.78
CA LEU A 11 40.58 26.17 -1.99
C LEU A 11 41.97 26.06 -2.61
N ASN A 12 42.41 27.02 -3.44
CA ASN A 12 43.72 26.99 -4.10
C ASN A 12 44.78 27.85 -3.37
N LEU A 13 44.42 28.63 -2.39
CA LEU A 13 45.32 29.51 -1.64
C LEU A 13 46.51 28.76 -1.01
N PRO A 14 46.37 27.56 -0.38
CA PRO A 14 47.47 26.83 0.19
C PRO A 14 48.52 26.38 -0.87
N TYR A 15 48.02 26.01 -2.06
CA TYR A 15 48.92 25.56 -3.15
C TYR A 15 49.68 26.75 -3.79
N PHE A 16 49.03 27.91 -3.82
CA PHE A 16 49.67 29.13 -4.27
C PHE A 16 50.78 29.58 -3.28
N ILE A 17 50.50 29.52 -1.98
CA ILE A 17 51.49 29.82 -0.94
C ILE A 17 52.66 28.83 -1.01
N ALA A 18 52.37 27.53 -1.14
CA ALA A 18 53.40 26.50 -1.31
C ALA A 18 54.26 26.74 -2.56
N GLY A 19 53.63 27.15 -3.67
CA GLY A 19 54.34 27.53 -4.90
C GLY A 19 55.28 28.72 -4.71
N LEU A 20 54.81 29.76 -3.99
CA LEU A 20 55.66 30.93 -3.67
C LEU A 20 56.88 30.51 -2.83
N VAL A 21 56.69 29.68 -1.84
CA VAL A 21 57.84 29.16 -1.03
C VAL A 21 58.78 28.31 -1.88
N CYS A 22 58.26 27.53 -2.84
CA CYS A 22 59.07 26.74 -3.74
C CYS A 22 59.88 27.53 -4.77
N THR A 23 59.59 28.85 -4.97
CA THR A 23 60.50 29.71 -5.78
C THR A 23 61.90 29.79 -5.20
N ASN A 24 62.04 29.75 -3.87
CA ASN A 24 63.35 29.73 -3.22
C ASN A 24 64.13 28.44 -3.44
N LEU A 25 63.43 27.30 -3.75
CA LEU A 25 64.08 26.08 -4.23
C LEU A 25 64.69 26.28 -5.63
N GLY A 26 64.00 27.05 -6.47
CA GLY A 26 64.55 27.46 -7.79
C GLY A 26 65.79 28.31 -7.64
N GLU A 27 65.72 29.29 -6.72
CA GLU A 27 66.87 30.14 -6.38
C GLU A 27 68.03 29.29 -5.86
N ALA A 28 67.82 28.38 -4.93
CA ALA A 28 68.85 27.48 -4.43
C ALA A 28 69.51 26.65 -5.54
N TRP A 29 68.73 26.17 -6.50
CA TRP A 29 69.24 25.45 -7.67
C TRP A 29 70.02 26.33 -8.60
N ARG A 30 69.64 27.58 -8.78
CA ARG A 30 70.31 28.55 -9.64
C ARG A 30 71.66 28.98 -9.09
N ILE A 31 71.79 29.18 -7.77
CA ILE A 31 73.02 29.62 -7.10
C ILE A 31 73.95 28.45 -6.71
N ALA A 32 73.46 27.23 -6.82
CA ALA A 32 74.26 26.06 -6.56
C ALA A 32 75.46 25.95 -7.53
N GLU A 33 76.65 25.85 -7.00
CA GLU A 33 77.90 25.63 -7.77
C GLU A 33 78.13 24.13 -8.05
N GLY A 34 78.62 23.76 -9.25
CA GLY A 34 78.93 22.41 -9.65
C GLY A 34 79.12 22.32 -11.15
N ALA A 35 80.20 21.61 -11.59
CA ALA A 35 80.49 21.37 -12.98
C ALA A 35 79.63 20.25 -13.59
N ASP A 36 79.26 19.27 -12.77
CA ASP A 36 78.38 18.16 -13.11
C ASP A 36 77.07 18.18 -12.35
N MET A 37 76.07 17.36 -12.86
CA MET A 37 74.75 17.25 -12.21
C MET A 37 74.87 16.73 -10.77
N SER A 38 75.78 15.85 -10.46
CA SER A 38 76.00 15.31 -9.11
C SER A 38 76.63 16.33 -8.16
N GLU A 39 77.62 17.10 -8.64
CA GLU A 39 78.24 18.21 -7.88
C GLU A 39 77.19 19.32 -7.64
N LYS A 40 76.42 19.66 -8.66
CA LYS A 40 75.36 20.65 -8.55
C LYS A 40 74.21 20.23 -7.58
N LEU A 41 73.90 18.92 -7.48
CA LEU A 41 72.99 18.40 -6.49
C LEU A 41 73.51 18.52 -5.05
N LEU A 42 74.80 18.32 -4.84
CA LEU A 42 75.49 18.54 -3.56
C LEU A 42 75.54 20.02 -3.22
N GLY A 43 75.89 20.86 -4.22
CA GLY A 43 75.90 22.32 -4.10
C GLY A 43 74.47 22.90 -3.79
N PHE A 44 73.42 22.26 -4.33
CA PHE A 44 72.06 22.64 -4.05
C PHE A 44 71.70 22.51 -2.56
N LEU A 45 72.11 21.40 -1.92
CA LEU A 45 71.84 21.22 -0.49
C LEU A 45 72.54 22.29 0.37
N SER A 46 73.77 22.72 0.02
CA SER A 46 74.48 23.81 0.73
C SER A 46 73.84 25.17 0.43
N ALA A 47 73.32 25.39 -0.80
CA ALA A 47 72.69 26.65 -1.21
C ALA A 47 71.27 26.87 -0.62
N LEU A 48 70.65 25.83 -0.12
CA LEU A 48 69.30 25.95 0.51
C LEU A 48 69.29 26.95 1.67
N GLY A 49 70.31 26.91 2.54
CA GLY A 49 70.40 27.84 3.66
C GLY A 49 70.49 29.30 3.23
N ALA A 50 71.20 29.59 2.16
CA ALA A 50 71.34 30.91 1.58
C ALA A 50 70.04 31.39 0.90
N ALA A 51 69.41 30.54 0.10
CA ALA A 51 68.15 30.85 -0.60
C ALA A 51 66.95 31.07 0.35
N PHE A 52 66.90 30.34 1.47
CA PHE A 52 65.84 30.49 2.47
C PHE A 52 66.20 31.49 3.61
N SER A 53 67.35 32.12 3.56
CA SER A 53 67.71 33.20 4.49
C SER A 53 66.82 34.46 4.30
N ASN A 54 66.33 34.66 3.08
CA ASN A 54 65.32 35.66 2.76
C ASN A 54 63.94 34.97 2.63
N PRO A 55 62.96 35.32 3.48
CA PRO A 55 61.60 34.75 3.40
C PRO A 55 60.78 35.21 2.19
N MET A 56 61.28 36.22 1.44
CA MET A 56 60.57 36.72 0.25
C MET A 56 60.75 35.76 -0.94
N PRO A 57 59.66 35.52 -1.72
CA PRO A 57 59.75 34.67 -2.90
C PRO A 57 60.71 35.23 -3.94
N SER A 58 61.51 34.37 -4.57
CA SER A 58 62.33 34.78 -5.72
C SER A 58 61.47 35.16 -6.91
N LEU A 59 61.72 36.33 -7.50
CA LEU A 59 61.00 36.84 -8.68
C LEU A 59 61.68 36.51 -10.01
N HIS A 60 62.78 35.76 -9.97
CA HIS A 60 63.49 35.35 -11.21
C HIS A 60 62.60 34.40 -12.04
N PRO A 61 62.51 34.56 -13.39
CA PRO A 61 61.59 33.80 -14.24
C PRO A 61 61.69 32.29 -14.11
N MET A 62 62.91 31.76 -14.00
CA MET A 62 63.15 30.30 -13.83
C MET A 62 62.69 29.79 -12.45
N ASP A 63 62.88 30.57 -11.41
CA ASP A 63 62.52 30.25 -10.04
C ASP A 63 60.97 30.28 -9.90
N LEU A 64 60.33 31.25 -10.57
CA LEU A 64 58.85 31.35 -10.66
C LEU A 64 58.26 30.12 -11.40
N LEU A 65 58.92 29.66 -12.46
CA LEU A 65 58.50 28.41 -13.18
C LEU A 65 58.51 27.22 -12.23
N ILE A 66 59.61 27.07 -11.44
CA ILE A 66 59.72 25.95 -10.48
C ILE A 66 58.62 26.09 -9.40
N GLY A 67 58.36 27.28 -8.91
CA GLY A 67 57.30 27.52 -7.97
C GLY A 67 55.90 27.14 -8.50
N VAL A 68 55.59 27.50 -9.75
CA VAL A 68 54.35 27.14 -10.42
C VAL A 68 54.26 25.63 -10.59
N CYS A 69 55.34 24.96 -11.04
CA CYS A 69 55.34 23.51 -11.20
C CYS A 69 55.12 22.77 -9.86
N CYS A 70 55.78 23.23 -8.78
CA CYS A 70 55.61 22.68 -7.44
C CYS A 70 54.16 22.86 -6.93
N GLY A 71 53.61 24.08 -7.03
CA GLY A 71 52.26 24.36 -6.60
C GLY A 71 51.19 23.56 -7.38
N ALA A 72 51.36 23.49 -8.72
CA ALA A 72 50.50 22.71 -9.58
C ALA A 72 50.64 21.21 -9.29
N GLY A 73 51.87 20.70 -9.16
CA GLY A 73 52.16 19.30 -8.83
C GLY A 73 51.52 18.88 -7.50
N LEU A 74 51.66 19.72 -6.45
CA LEU A 74 51.05 19.49 -5.14
C LEU A 74 49.53 19.46 -5.26
N ARG A 75 48.95 20.38 -6.03
CA ARG A 75 47.50 20.45 -6.28
C ARG A 75 47.00 19.17 -7.00
N ILE A 76 47.73 18.70 -8.02
CA ILE A 76 47.42 17.49 -8.74
C ILE A 76 47.55 16.25 -7.83
N ALA A 77 48.63 16.17 -7.05
CA ALA A 77 48.86 15.07 -6.11
C ALA A 77 47.72 14.95 -5.07
N VAL A 78 47.29 16.10 -4.48
CA VAL A 78 46.16 16.15 -3.53
C VAL A 78 44.85 15.81 -4.23
N TYR A 79 44.65 16.29 -5.46
CA TYR A 79 43.48 15.92 -6.26
C TYR A 79 43.43 14.41 -6.55
N LEU A 80 44.50 13.81 -6.99
CA LEU A 80 44.58 12.39 -7.27
C LEU A 80 44.40 11.54 -6.00
N LYS A 81 45.01 11.95 -4.88
CA LYS A 81 44.80 11.33 -3.57
C LYS A 81 43.36 11.38 -3.15
N GLY A 82 42.67 12.53 -3.32
CA GLY A 82 41.27 12.70 -3.02
C GLY A 82 40.35 11.88 -3.95
N LYS A 83 40.71 11.77 -5.26
CA LYS A 83 39.95 10.98 -6.22
C LYS A 83 40.08 9.46 -5.94
N ASN A 84 41.25 9.03 -5.50
CA ASN A 84 41.53 7.63 -5.19
C ASN A 84 41.28 7.28 -3.71
N ALA A 85 40.84 8.24 -2.90
CA ALA A 85 40.51 7.98 -1.51
C ALA A 85 39.37 6.97 -1.42
N LYS A 86 39.57 5.88 -0.73
CA LYS A 86 38.51 4.91 -0.42
C LYS A 86 37.43 5.64 0.38
N LYS A 87 36.18 5.57 -0.09
CA LYS A 87 35.01 6.10 0.63
C LYS A 87 34.71 5.17 1.80
N TYR A 88 35.15 5.51 2.99
CA TYR A 88 34.77 4.80 4.21
C TYR A 88 33.43 5.37 4.73
N ARG A 89 32.46 4.46 4.94
CA ARG A 89 31.17 4.80 5.60
C ARG A 89 31.24 4.34 7.05
N HIS A 90 31.93 5.10 7.89
CA HIS A 90 32.06 4.77 9.30
C HIS A 90 30.71 4.60 9.98
N GLY A 91 30.50 3.44 10.64
CA GLY A 91 29.27 3.10 11.35
C GLY A 91 28.11 2.67 10.43
N MET A 92 28.33 2.57 9.11
CA MET A 92 27.32 2.17 8.12
C MET A 92 27.91 1.23 7.05
N GLU A 93 28.98 0.53 7.37
CA GLU A 93 29.74 -0.31 6.42
C GLU A 93 28.88 -1.45 5.88
N TYR A 94 28.03 -2.05 6.72
CA TYR A 94 27.15 -3.18 6.41
C TYR A 94 25.68 -2.81 6.33
N GLY A 95 25.29 -1.66 6.88
CA GLY A 95 23.93 -1.17 6.85
C GLY A 95 23.74 0.05 7.72
N SER A 96 22.71 0.84 7.40
CA SER A 96 22.38 2.07 8.13
C SER A 96 21.00 1.99 8.78
N ALA A 97 20.43 0.78 8.93
CA ALA A 97 19.15 0.60 9.59
C ALA A 97 19.21 1.08 11.05
N ARG A 98 18.16 1.67 11.50
CA ARG A 98 17.94 2.06 12.90
C ARG A 98 16.47 2.19 13.17
N TRP A 99 16.07 2.05 14.40
CA TRP A 99 14.71 2.39 14.82
C TRP A 99 14.45 3.91 14.71
N GLY A 100 13.24 4.23 14.32
CA GLY A 100 12.74 5.60 14.25
C GLY A 100 12.57 6.21 15.64
N THR A 101 12.60 7.53 15.67
CA THR A 101 12.38 8.36 16.85
C THR A 101 11.22 9.32 16.61
N GLN A 102 10.72 9.98 17.66
CA GLN A 102 9.65 10.98 17.54
C GLN A 102 9.95 12.06 16.48
N LYS A 103 11.23 12.45 16.33
CA LYS A 103 11.65 13.44 15.31
C LYS A 103 11.46 12.94 13.88
N ASP A 104 11.49 11.62 13.67
CA ASP A 104 11.30 11.04 12.32
C ASP A 104 9.83 11.03 11.91
N ILE A 105 8.87 10.94 12.87
CA ILE A 105 7.42 10.88 12.60
C ILE A 105 6.74 12.26 12.71
N GLU A 106 7.24 13.16 13.53
CA GLU A 106 6.65 14.49 13.78
C GLU A 106 6.24 15.27 12.50
N PRO A 107 7.03 15.26 11.39
CA PRO A 107 6.64 15.93 10.16
C PRO A 107 5.38 15.38 9.49
N PHE A 108 4.93 14.17 9.85
CA PHE A 108 3.80 13.46 9.27
C PHE A 108 2.56 13.50 10.15
N GLU A 109 2.64 14.06 11.34
CA GLU A 109 1.54 14.17 12.31
C GLU A 109 0.80 15.50 12.20
N ASP A 110 -0.51 15.49 12.46
CA ASP A 110 -1.29 16.69 12.72
C ASP A 110 -1.28 16.97 14.23
N PRO A 111 -1.09 18.23 14.67
CA PRO A 111 -1.10 18.57 16.09
C PRO A 111 -2.40 18.20 16.80
N VAL A 112 -3.53 18.21 16.07
CA VAL A 112 -4.84 17.83 16.61
C VAL A 112 -4.98 16.32 16.53
N PHE A 113 -5.11 15.63 17.67
CA PHE A 113 -5.22 14.19 17.74
C PHE A 113 -6.28 13.60 16.81
N ALA A 114 -7.47 14.21 16.80
CA ALA A 114 -8.62 13.73 16.00
C ALA A 114 -8.39 13.80 14.48
N ASN A 115 -7.43 14.57 14.01
CA ASN A 115 -7.10 14.72 12.58
C ASN A 115 -6.06 13.68 12.09
N ASN A 116 -5.81 12.65 12.85
CA ASN A 116 -4.78 11.67 12.52
C ASN A 116 -5.36 10.25 12.37
N VAL A 117 -4.73 9.48 11.51
CA VAL A 117 -4.77 8.01 11.55
C VAL A 117 -3.88 7.55 12.70
N ILE A 118 -4.40 6.73 13.59
CA ILE A 118 -3.63 6.10 14.65
C ILE A 118 -2.88 4.92 14.05
N LEU A 119 -1.55 4.95 14.09
CA LEU A 119 -0.71 3.85 13.60
C LEU A 119 -0.26 2.96 14.76
N THR A 120 0.22 3.58 15.84
CA THR A 120 0.65 2.92 17.08
C THR A 120 0.27 3.80 18.27
N ARG A 121 0.80 3.52 19.45
CA ARG A 121 0.57 4.35 20.65
C ARG A 121 1.12 5.79 20.46
N THR A 122 2.28 5.92 19.85
CA THR A 122 3.02 7.18 19.71
C THR A 122 3.03 7.75 18.30
N GLU A 123 3.01 6.91 17.27
CA GLU A 123 3.09 7.32 15.88
C GLU A 123 1.69 7.48 15.26
N ARG A 124 1.50 8.59 14.55
CA ARG A 124 0.25 8.97 13.88
C ARG A 124 0.54 9.48 12.48
N LEU A 125 -0.49 9.50 11.64
CA LEU A 125 -0.40 10.04 10.29
C LEU A 125 -1.54 11.03 10.05
N MET A 126 -1.23 12.29 9.73
CA MET A 126 -2.23 13.31 9.42
C MET A 126 -3.19 12.85 8.33
N MET A 127 -4.49 13.16 8.49
CA MET A 127 -5.51 12.88 7.47
C MET A 127 -5.39 13.77 6.24
N GLY A 128 -4.90 14.99 6.39
CA GLY A 128 -4.72 15.92 5.29
C GLY A 128 -3.84 15.35 4.17
N ASN A 129 -4.38 15.30 2.94
CA ASN A 129 -3.66 14.80 1.76
C ASN A 129 -2.71 15.85 1.16
N ARG A 130 -2.76 17.10 1.65
CA ARG A 130 -1.93 18.24 1.22
C ARG A 130 -1.20 18.89 2.39
N PRO A 131 -0.16 18.24 2.93
CA PRO A 131 0.67 18.88 3.97
C PRO A 131 1.38 20.12 3.41
N LYS A 132 1.80 21.03 4.30
CA LYS A 132 2.56 22.23 3.93
C LYS A 132 3.81 21.89 3.11
N ASN A 133 4.50 20.79 3.46
CA ASN A 133 5.59 20.22 2.67
C ASN A 133 5.07 19.02 1.86
N PRO A 134 4.96 19.09 0.52
CA PRO A 134 4.50 17.99 -0.32
C PRO A 134 5.31 16.70 -0.17
N ALA A 135 6.58 16.77 0.23
CA ALA A 135 7.43 15.60 0.48
C ALA A 135 6.91 14.71 1.63
N ASN A 136 6.13 15.30 2.56
CA ASN A 136 5.53 14.59 3.68
C ASN A 136 4.18 13.93 3.33
N ALA A 137 3.69 14.15 2.12
CA ALA A 137 2.42 13.58 1.70
C ALA A 137 2.48 12.05 1.61
N ARG A 138 1.60 11.36 2.36
CA ARG A 138 1.42 9.89 2.35
C ARG A 138 -0.02 9.56 2.03
N ASN A 139 -0.25 8.43 1.37
CA ASN A 139 -1.61 7.91 1.25
C ASN A 139 -2.10 7.39 2.62
N LYS A 140 -3.40 7.17 2.75
CA LYS A 140 -4.02 6.67 3.99
C LYS A 140 -4.33 5.18 3.92
N ASN A 141 -3.76 4.50 2.89
CA ASN A 141 -3.82 3.06 2.79
C ASN A 141 -2.92 2.45 3.86
N VAL A 142 -3.46 1.51 4.60
CA VAL A 142 -2.75 0.85 5.70
C VAL A 142 -2.86 -0.66 5.55
N LEU A 143 -1.75 -1.35 5.65
CA LEU A 143 -1.70 -2.80 5.79
C LEU A 143 -1.44 -3.15 7.25
N VAL A 144 -2.35 -3.88 7.86
CA VAL A 144 -2.20 -4.40 9.23
C VAL A 144 -2.09 -5.91 9.16
N VAL A 145 -0.97 -6.43 9.63
CA VAL A 145 -0.72 -7.89 9.67
C VAL A 145 -0.53 -8.33 11.11
N GLY A 146 -1.25 -9.38 11.48
CA GLY A 146 -1.11 -9.95 12.81
C GLY A 146 -1.85 -11.27 12.95
N GLY A 147 -1.22 -12.25 13.56
CA GLY A 147 -1.81 -13.57 13.78
C GLY A 147 -3.13 -13.52 14.56
N SER A 148 -3.78 -14.68 14.69
CA SER A 148 -4.99 -14.78 15.52
C SER A 148 -4.66 -14.36 16.96
N GLY A 149 -5.55 -13.58 17.58
CA GLY A 149 -5.34 -13.07 18.94
C GLY A 149 -4.35 -11.91 19.06
N SER A 150 -3.70 -11.46 17.99
CA SER A 150 -2.77 -10.31 18.04
C SER A 150 -3.44 -8.97 18.37
N GLY A 151 -4.78 -8.92 18.36
CA GLY A 151 -5.58 -7.75 18.71
C GLY A 151 -5.74 -6.73 17.60
N LYS A 152 -5.70 -7.14 16.33
CA LYS A 152 -5.91 -6.28 15.13
C LYS A 152 -7.10 -5.34 15.29
N THR A 153 -8.26 -5.89 15.61
CA THR A 153 -9.51 -5.13 15.77
C THR A 153 -9.45 -4.20 16.98
N ARG A 154 -8.93 -4.67 18.13
CA ARG A 154 -8.88 -3.90 19.38
C ARG A 154 -7.85 -2.77 19.36
N PHE A 155 -6.62 -3.05 18.88
CA PHE A 155 -5.52 -2.10 18.99
C PHE A 155 -5.40 -1.16 17.78
N TRP A 156 -6.01 -1.52 16.64
CA TRP A 156 -5.89 -0.71 15.45
C TRP A 156 -7.23 -0.31 14.82
N LEU A 157 -8.14 -1.25 14.53
CA LEU A 157 -9.36 -0.95 13.78
C LEU A 157 -10.32 -0.09 14.59
N LYS A 158 -10.71 -0.52 15.81
CA LYS A 158 -11.63 0.24 16.67
C LYS A 158 -11.11 1.63 17.03
N PRO A 159 -9.83 1.84 17.42
CA PRO A 159 -9.30 3.20 17.64
C PRO A 159 -9.43 4.11 16.43
N ASN A 160 -9.15 3.60 15.23
CA ASN A 160 -9.27 4.38 13.99
C ASN A 160 -10.74 4.66 13.61
N LEU A 161 -11.66 3.75 13.89
CA LEU A 161 -13.09 3.98 13.71
C LEU A 161 -13.60 5.08 14.65
N LEU A 162 -13.14 5.07 15.91
CA LEU A 162 -13.51 6.05 16.93
C LEU A 162 -12.91 7.44 16.72
N GLN A 163 -11.96 7.63 15.80
CA GLN A 163 -11.47 8.94 15.38
C GLN A 163 -12.57 9.82 14.77
N CYS A 164 -13.60 9.22 14.18
CA CYS A 164 -14.81 9.92 13.69
C CYS A 164 -14.53 11.08 12.72
N HIS A 165 -13.44 11.02 11.95
CA HIS A 165 -13.05 12.10 11.01
C HIS A 165 -13.46 11.82 9.55
N SER A 166 -13.86 10.60 9.22
CA SER A 166 -14.15 10.13 7.85
C SER A 166 -15.49 9.43 7.80
N SER A 167 -16.02 9.17 6.61
CA SER A 167 -16.96 8.07 6.43
C SER A 167 -16.23 6.75 6.48
N TYR A 168 -16.88 5.71 6.97
CA TYR A 168 -16.26 4.41 7.14
C TYR A 168 -17.07 3.32 6.44
N VAL A 169 -16.38 2.40 5.78
CA VAL A 169 -16.93 1.14 5.31
C VAL A 169 -16.15 0.04 6.02
N VAL A 170 -16.81 -0.69 6.88
CA VAL A 170 -16.16 -1.61 7.83
C VAL A 170 -16.61 -3.03 7.55
N THR A 171 -15.68 -3.92 7.21
CA THR A 171 -15.95 -5.35 7.25
C THR A 171 -15.91 -5.79 8.71
N ASP A 172 -16.98 -6.38 9.19
CA ASP A 172 -17.18 -6.73 10.61
C ASP A 172 -17.43 -8.24 10.75
N PRO A 173 -16.39 -9.05 10.95
CA PRO A 173 -16.56 -10.45 11.26
C PRO A 173 -17.34 -10.60 12.57
N LYS A 174 -18.54 -11.22 12.52
CA LYS A 174 -19.47 -11.47 13.65
C LYS A 174 -20.37 -10.30 14.07
N GLY A 175 -20.16 -9.06 13.62
CA GLY A 175 -20.95 -7.90 14.03
C GLY A 175 -20.53 -7.25 15.37
N ASP A 176 -19.40 -7.68 15.94
CA ASP A 176 -18.93 -7.18 17.25
C ASP A 176 -18.45 -5.73 17.18
N ILE A 177 -18.01 -5.25 16.02
CA ILE A 177 -17.51 -3.88 15.85
C ILE A 177 -18.67 -2.88 15.89
N VAL A 178 -19.75 -3.15 15.16
CA VAL A 178 -20.93 -2.28 15.16
C VAL A 178 -21.62 -2.27 16.51
N ILE A 179 -21.75 -3.43 17.17
CA ILE A 179 -22.34 -3.54 18.50
C ILE A 179 -21.58 -2.70 19.53
N ASP A 180 -20.23 -2.72 19.47
CA ASP A 180 -19.40 -1.97 20.41
C ASP A 180 -19.30 -0.47 20.06
N CYS A 181 -19.12 -0.12 18.80
CA CYS A 181 -18.81 1.26 18.39
C CYS A 181 -19.99 2.04 17.81
N GLY A 182 -21.11 1.38 17.46
CA GLY A 182 -22.23 2.01 16.77
C GLY A 182 -22.82 3.21 17.50
N GLN A 183 -23.03 3.13 18.82
CA GLN A 183 -23.51 4.25 19.62
C GLN A 183 -22.54 5.45 19.62
N ALA A 184 -21.25 5.18 19.65
CA ALA A 184 -20.23 6.24 19.56
C ALA A 184 -20.33 6.98 18.22
N LEU A 185 -20.54 6.25 17.13
CA LEU A 185 -20.71 6.83 15.80
C LEU A 185 -22.00 7.65 15.69
N LEU A 186 -23.14 7.14 16.17
CA LEU A 186 -24.42 7.89 16.20
C LEU A 186 -24.28 9.22 16.94
N LYS A 187 -23.67 9.21 18.14
CA LYS A 187 -23.41 10.41 18.94
C LYS A 187 -22.46 11.41 18.25
N ASN A 188 -21.65 10.95 17.29
CA ASN A 188 -20.77 11.78 16.46
C ASN A 188 -21.39 12.15 15.10
N GLY A 189 -22.71 11.96 14.93
CA GLY A 189 -23.47 12.41 13.77
C GLY A 189 -23.39 11.52 12.54
N TYR A 190 -23.08 10.23 12.70
CA TYR A 190 -23.06 9.28 11.59
C TYR A 190 -24.44 8.72 11.27
N SER A 191 -24.71 8.55 9.97
CA SER A 191 -25.74 7.63 9.48
C SER A 191 -25.13 6.23 9.44
N ILE A 192 -25.74 5.28 10.15
CA ILE A 192 -25.28 3.89 10.15
C ILE A 192 -26.10 3.08 9.15
N ARG A 193 -25.43 2.26 8.37
CA ARG A 193 -26.01 1.30 7.43
C ARG A 193 -25.40 -0.06 7.69
N ILE A 194 -26.19 -1.12 7.57
CA ILE A 194 -25.77 -2.48 7.91
C ILE A 194 -26.19 -3.43 6.79
N PHE A 195 -25.22 -4.14 6.26
CA PHE A 195 -25.44 -5.31 5.42
C PHE A 195 -24.92 -6.54 6.15
N ASN A 196 -25.79 -7.54 6.38
CA ASN A 196 -25.49 -8.66 7.26
C ASN A 196 -25.74 -10.00 6.55
N THR A 197 -24.67 -10.71 6.22
CA THR A 197 -24.73 -12.04 5.58
C THR A 197 -24.83 -13.20 6.56
N ILE A 198 -24.73 -12.94 7.88
CA ILE A 198 -24.93 -13.97 8.91
C ILE A 198 -26.41 -14.11 9.23
N ASN A 199 -27.12 -13.01 9.29
CA ASN A 199 -28.55 -12.96 9.57
C ASN A 199 -29.21 -11.93 8.66
N PHE A 200 -29.76 -12.39 7.55
CA PHE A 200 -30.38 -11.55 6.53
C PHE A 200 -31.58 -10.74 7.04
N ARG A 201 -32.30 -11.24 8.07
CA ARG A 201 -33.41 -10.50 8.69
C ARG A 201 -32.99 -9.24 9.47
N LYS A 202 -31.69 -9.13 9.77
CA LYS A 202 -31.07 -7.99 10.46
C LYS A 202 -30.17 -7.20 9.51
N SER A 203 -30.56 -7.12 8.26
CA SER A 203 -29.78 -6.49 7.20
C SER A 203 -30.65 -5.49 6.43
N MET A 204 -30.04 -4.41 5.98
CA MET A 204 -30.57 -3.57 4.93
C MET A 204 -30.43 -4.27 3.58
N HIS A 205 -31.29 -3.92 2.63
CA HIS A 205 -31.29 -4.49 1.29
C HIS A 205 -30.19 -3.88 0.41
N TYR A 206 -29.65 -4.72 -0.46
CA TYR A 206 -28.64 -4.33 -1.44
C TYR A 206 -28.98 -4.91 -2.81
N ASN A 207 -29.37 -4.05 -3.73
CA ASN A 207 -29.61 -4.45 -5.11
C ASN A 207 -28.49 -3.94 -6.03
N PRO A 208 -27.62 -4.83 -6.55
CA PRO A 208 -26.56 -4.42 -7.47
C PRO A 208 -27.02 -3.73 -8.74
N PHE A 209 -28.28 -3.98 -9.20
CA PHE A 209 -28.82 -3.32 -10.39
C PHE A 209 -29.06 -1.83 -10.18
N ALA A 210 -29.33 -1.38 -8.95
CA ALA A 210 -29.53 0.03 -8.63
C ALA A 210 -28.31 0.91 -8.95
N TYR A 211 -27.14 0.31 -9.10
CA TYR A 211 -25.85 0.98 -9.37
C TYR A 211 -25.35 0.79 -10.79
N ILE A 212 -26.17 0.29 -11.70
CA ILE A 212 -25.85 0.20 -13.12
C ILE A 212 -26.29 1.50 -13.79
N HIS A 213 -25.33 2.27 -14.27
CA HIS A 213 -25.58 3.51 -15.01
C HIS A 213 -25.15 3.41 -16.49
N SER A 214 -24.36 2.39 -16.82
CA SER A 214 -23.80 2.23 -18.16
C SER A 214 -23.52 0.77 -18.51
N GLU A 215 -23.30 0.49 -19.81
CA GLU A 215 -22.84 -0.82 -20.29
C GLU A 215 -21.56 -1.30 -19.59
N LYS A 216 -20.68 -0.36 -19.17
CA LYS A 216 -19.45 -0.66 -18.43
C LYS A 216 -19.75 -1.27 -17.06
N ASP A 217 -20.79 -0.80 -16.38
CA ASP A 217 -21.15 -1.27 -15.04
C ASP A 217 -21.74 -2.67 -15.10
N ILE A 218 -22.49 -2.98 -16.17
CA ILE A 218 -22.96 -4.34 -16.46
C ILE A 218 -21.76 -5.31 -16.57
N LEU A 219 -20.74 -4.92 -17.31
CA LEU A 219 -19.53 -5.74 -17.47
C LEU A 219 -18.75 -5.89 -16.15
N LYS A 220 -18.64 -4.81 -15.35
CA LYS A 220 -17.98 -4.85 -14.04
C LYS A 220 -18.73 -5.78 -13.08
N LEU A 221 -20.05 -5.66 -12.99
CA LEU A 221 -20.89 -6.52 -12.15
C LEU A 221 -20.72 -7.99 -12.55
N THR A 222 -20.84 -8.29 -13.85
CA THR A 222 -20.65 -9.64 -14.38
C THR A 222 -19.26 -10.21 -14.06
N THR A 223 -18.21 -9.41 -14.26
CA THR A 223 -16.83 -9.83 -13.97
C THR A 223 -16.64 -10.14 -12.48
N THR A 224 -17.21 -9.32 -11.61
CA THR A 224 -17.12 -9.51 -10.15
C THR A 224 -17.87 -10.76 -9.71
N LEU A 225 -19.08 -10.97 -10.24
CA LEU A 225 -19.86 -12.18 -9.98
C LEU A 225 -19.09 -13.44 -10.38
N ILE A 226 -18.56 -13.48 -11.60
CA ILE A 226 -17.81 -14.63 -12.10
C ILE A 226 -16.53 -14.86 -11.29
N ALA A 227 -15.80 -13.81 -10.92
CA ALA A 227 -14.55 -13.93 -10.18
C ALA A 227 -14.74 -14.56 -8.79
N ASN A 228 -15.87 -14.28 -8.14
CA ASN A 228 -16.12 -14.68 -6.75
C ASN A 228 -17.07 -15.88 -6.59
N THR A 229 -17.63 -16.40 -7.68
CA THR A 229 -18.47 -17.60 -7.69
C THR A 229 -17.80 -18.78 -8.39
N LYS A 230 -16.47 -18.73 -8.57
CA LYS A 230 -15.68 -19.87 -9.05
C LYS A 230 -15.59 -20.89 -7.91
N GLY A 231 -16.03 -22.14 -8.16
CA GLY A 231 -15.74 -23.25 -7.26
C GLY A 231 -14.23 -23.55 -7.18
N ASP A 232 -13.82 -24.42 -6.26
CA ASP A 232 -12.42 -24.83 -6.02
C ASP A 232 -11.74 -25.54 -7.21
N GLY A 233 -12.39 -25.60 -8.38
CA GLY A 233 -11.84 -26.16 -9.61
C GLY A 233 -10.69 -25.32 -10.17
N LYS A 234 -9.72 -25.99 -10.82
CA LYS A 234 -8.66 -25.36 -11.63
C LYS A 234 -9.27 -24.29 -12.52
N ALA A 235 -8.56 -23.16 -12.68
CA ALA A 235 -8.97 -22.03 -13.52
C ALA A 235 -9.68 -22.55 -14.79
N GLY A 236 -11.00 -22.31 -14.85
CA GLY A 236 -11.81 -22.78 -15.96
C GLY A 236 -11.28 -22.22 -17.27
N ASP A 237 -11.42 -22.98 -18.32
CA ASP A 237 -11.02 -22.59 -19.66
C ASP A 237 -11.51 -21.16 -19.94
N GLU A 238 -10.64 -20.31 -20.44
CA GLU A 238 -10.92 -18.90 -20.78
C GLU A 238 -12.16 -18.76 -21.67
N PHE A 239 -12.41 -19.78 -22.50
CA PHE A 239 -13.59 -19.87 -23.34
C PHE A 239 -14.89 -19.84 -22.53
N TRP A 240 -15.00 -20.68 -21.48
CA TRP A 240 -16.22 -20.76 -20.64
C TRP A 240 -16.50 -19.45 -19.94
N THR A 241 -15.48 -18.86 -19.32
CA THR A 241 -15.60 -17.55 -18.65
C THR A 241 -16.07 -16.45 -19.62
N LYS A 242 -15.55 -16.42 -20.85
CA LYS A 242 -15.97 -15.45 -21.87
C LYS A 242 -17.42 -15.70 -22.33
N ALA A 243 -17.81 -16.94 -22.51
CA ALA A 243 -19.17 -17.29 -22.92
C ALA A 243 -20.21 -16.97 -21.84
N GLU A 244 -19.92 -17.28 -20.58
CA GLU A 244 -20.74 -16.87 -19.41
C GLU A 244 -20.87 -15.35 -19.34
N THR A 245 -19.76 -14.63 -19.55
CA THR A 245 -19.77 -13.16 -19.55
C THR A 245 -20.70 -12.60 -20.62
N LEU A 246 -20.71 -13.17 -21.82
CA LEU A 246 -21.63 -12.76 -22.90
C LEU A 246 -23.08 -12.94 -22.50
N LEU A 247 -23.42 -14.10 -21.92
CA LEU A 247 -24.78 -14.38 -21.49
C LEU A 247 -25.23 -13.44 -20.36
N TYR A 248 -24.45 -13.32 -19.29
CA TYR A 248 -24.80 -12.42 -18.19
C TYR A 248 -24.92 -10.97 -18.66
N CYS A 249 -24.00 -10.48 -19.49
CA CYS A 249 -24.10 -9.13 -20.06
C CYS A 249 -25.36 -8.96 -20.91
N ALA A 250 -25.79 -9.99 -21.64
CA ALA A 250 -27.01 -9.94 -22.42
C ALA A 250 -28.25 -9.86 -21.50
N LEU A 251 -28.36 -10.76 -20.53
CA LEU A 251 -29.53 -10.85 -19.64
C LEU A 251 -29.62 -9.62 -18.71
N ILE A 252 -28.52 -9.26 -18.03
CA ILE A 252 -28.48 -8.08 -17.16
C ILE A 252 -28.76 -6.80 -17.97
N GLY A 253 -28.19 -6.72 -19.19
CA GLY A 253 -28.43 -5.58 -20.07
C GLY A 253 -29.89 -5.50 -20.53
N TYR A 254 -30.55 -6.62 -20.82
CA TYR A 254 -31.98 -6.65 -21.13
C TYR A 254 -32.81 -6.17 -19.94
N ILE A 255 -32.58 -6.75 -18.76
CA ILE A 255 -33.30 -6.41 -17.52
C ILE A 255 -33.11 -4.93 -17.18
N HIS A 256 -31.90 -4.42 -17.23
CA HIS A 256 -31.62 -3.01 -16.89
C HIS A 256 -32.29 -2.00 -17.83
N TYR A 257 -32.31 -2.27 -19.13
CA TYR A 257 -32.79 -1.28 -20.10
C TYR A 257 -34.27 -1.44 -20.51
N GLU A 258 -34.84 -2.63 -20.39
CA GLU A 258 -36.16 -2.95 -20.94
C GLU A 258 -37.17 -3.40 -19.88
N ALA A 259 -36.73 -3.87 -18.69
CA ALA A 259 -37.62 -4.27 -17.62
C ALA A 259 -38.02 -3.06 -16.72
N PRO A 260 -39.22 -3.11 -16.11
CA PRO A 260 -39.61 -2.12 -15.11
C PRO A 260 -38.68 -2.18 -13.89
N LEU A 261 -38.62 -1.07 -13.14
CA LEU A 261 -37.63 -0.90 -12.05
C LEU A 261 -37.74 -2.01 -10.97
N GLU A 262 -38.95 -2.45 -10.68
CA GLU A 262 -39.23 -3.48 -9.68
C GLU A 262 -38.67 -4.86 -10.08
N GLU A 263 -38.48 -5.09 -11.37
CA GLU A 263 -37.93 -6.33 -11.93
C GLU A 263 -36.42 -6.25 -12.18
N GLN A 264 -35.78 -5.11 -11.94
CA GLN A 264 -34.34 -4.94 -12.11
C GLN A 264 -33.59 -5.49 -10.90
N ASN A 265 -33.49 -6.83 -10.80
CA ASN A 265 -32.85 -7.55 -9.70
C ASN A 265 -32.36 -8.96 -10.11
N PHE A 266 -31.71 -9.66 -9.18
CA PHE A 266 -31.21 -11.03 -9.43
C PHE A 266 -32.31 -12.08 -9.52
N ALA A 267 -33.47 -11.87 -8.88
CA ALA A 267 -34.58 -12.81 -8.99
C ALA A 267 -35.05 -12.90 -10.45
N THR A 268 -35.22 -11.77 -11.12
CA THR A 268 -35.58 -11.71 -12.54
C THR A 268 -34.48 -12.33 -13.42
N LEU A 269 -33.18 -12.12 -13.09
CA LEU A 269 -32.08 -12.73 -13.82
C LEU A 269 -32.15 -14.27 -13.77
N ILE A 270 -32.49 -14.84 -12.61
CA ILE A 270 -32.65 -16.29 -12.43
C ILE A 270 -33.88 -16.79 -13.22
N GLU A 271 -34.99 -16.06 -13.21
CA GLU A 271 -36.17 -16.42 -13.99
C GLU A 271 -35.87 -16.45 -15.49
N PHE A 272 -35.10 -15.47 -16.01
CA PHE A 272 -34.64 -15.48 -17.39
C PHE A 272 -33.79 -16.72 -17.67
N LEU A 273 -32.84 -17.04 -16.79
CA LEU A 273 -31.96 -18.19 -16.97
C LEU A 273 -32.73 -19.50 -16.95
N ASN A 274 -33.71 -19.63 -16.04
CA ASN A 274 -34.57 -20.82 -15.93
C ASN A 274 -35.52 -20.95 -17.13
N ALA A 275 -35.90 -19.86 -17.78
CA ALA A 275 -36.72 -19.87 -19.00
C ALA A 275 -35.90 -20.20 -20.26
N MET A 276 -34.57 -20.32 -20.17
CA MET A 276 -33.70 -20.66 -21.28
C MET A 276 -33.55 -22.18 -21.43
N GLU A 277 -34.51 -22.81 -22.11
CA GLU A 277 -34.42 -24.22 -22.50
C GLU A 277 -33.59 -24.37 -23.80
N VAL A 278 -32.71 -25.34 -23.86
CA VAL A 278 -31.98 -25.74 -25.08
C VAL A 278 -32.28 -27.17 -25.43
N ARG A 279 -32.76 -27.39 -26.66
CA ARG A 279 -32.98 -28.74 -27.23
C ARG A 279 -31.83 -29.10 -28.15
N GLU A 280 -31.20 -30.23 -27.89
CA GLU A 280 -30.01 -30.67 -28.65
C GLU A 280 -30.39 -31.25 -30.02
N ASP A 281 -31.62 -31.72 -30.13
CA ASP A 281 -32.21 -32.38 -31.31
C ASP A 281 -32.95 -31.42 -32.25
N ASP A 282 -33.16 -30.18 -31.84
CA ASP A 282 -33.85 -29.16 -32.63
C ASP A 282 -33.15 -27.80 -32.54
N GLU A 283 -32.30 -27.53 -33.52
CA GLU A 283 -31.56 -26.26 -33.62
C GLU A 283 -32.48 -25.05 -33.95
N THR A 284 -33.71 -25.30 -34.37
CA THR A 284 -34.68 -24.24 -34.70
C THR A 284 -35.56 -23.85 -33.52
N PHE A 285 -35.47 -24.60 -32.40
CA PHE A 285 -36.21 -24.34 -31.19
C PHE A 285 -35.88 -22.94 -30.60
N GLN A 286 -36.91 -22.16 -30.36
CA GLN A 286 -36.82 -20.86 -29.71
C GLN A 286 -37.51 -20.90 -28.36
N ASN A 287 -36.73 -20.70 -27.30
CA ASN A 287 -37.27 -20.54 -25.96
C ASN A 287 -37.89 -19.13 -25.76
N PRO A 288 -38.62 -18.87 -24.65
CA PRO A 288 -39.25 -17.57 -24.41
C PRO A 288 -38.25 -16.40 -24.44
N VAL A 289 -37.02 -16.59 -23.93
CA VAL A 289 -35.98 -15.56 -23.92
C VAL A 289 -35.48 -15.28 -25.32
N ASP A 290 -35.30 -16.29 -26.19
CA ASP A 290 -34.98 -16.10 -27.61
C ASP A 290 -36.02 -15.18 -28.30
N GLN A 291 -37.30 -15.44 -28.04
CA GLN A 291 -38.40 -14.64 -28.62
C GLN A 291 -38.34 -13.18 -28.14
N MET A 292 -38.06 -12.95 -26.86
CA MET A 292 -37.90 -11.61 -26.31
C MET A 292 -36.73 -10.85 -26.95
N PHE A 293 -35.58 -11.52 -27.13
CA PHE A 293 -34.42 -10.91 -27.78
C PHE A 293 -34.64 -10.66 -29.28
N GLU A 294 -35.34 -11.54 -29.99
CA GLU A 294 -35.71 -11.31 -31.40
C GLU A 294 -36.71 -10.14 -31.54
N ALA A 295 -37.67 -10.00 -30.62
CA ALA A 295 -38.58 -8.87 -30.58
C ALA A 295 -37.82 -7.54 -30.33
N LEU A 296 -36.87 -7.55 -29.40
CA LEU A 296 -36.02 -6.38 -29.11
C LEU A 296 -35.13 -6.05 -30.30
N LYS A 297 -34.54 -7.05 -30.96
CA LYS A 297 -33.69 -6.87 -32.15
C LYS A 297 -34.44 -6.21 -33.31
N LYS A 298 -35.70 -6.57 -33.51
CA LYS A 298 -36.55 -5.92 -34.51
C LYS A 298 -36.77 -4.43 -34.21
N LYS A 299 -36.92 -4.07 -32.94
CA LYS A 299 -37.14 -2.67 -32.50
C LYS A 299 -35.84 -1.87 -32.39
N LYS A 300 -34.80 -2.49 -31.84
CA LYS A 300 -33.51 -1.85 -31.50
C LYS A 300 -32.33 -2.76 -31.91
N PRO A 301 -31.98 -2.85 -33.20
CA PRO A 301 -30.98 -3.83 -33.69
C PRO A 301 -29.58 -3.61 -33.10
N ASN A 302 -29.23 -2.39 -32.72
CA ASN A 302 -27.94 -2.04 -32.14
C ASN A 302 -27.92 -2.04 -30.61
N HIS A 303 -28.99 -2.56 -29.95
CA HIS A 303 -29.06 -2.62 -28.49
C HIS A 303 -27.92 -3.48 -27.91
N PHE A 304 -27.31 -3.03 -26.82
CA PHE A 304 -26.18 -3.72 -26.18
C PHE A 304 -26.48 -5.20 -25.89
N ALA A 305 -27.61 -5.45 -25.22
CA ALA A 305 -28.04 -6.80 -24.85
C ALA A 305 -28.20 -7.71 -26.07
N VAL A 306 -28.79 -7.20 -27.16
CA VAL A 306 -28.97 -7.94 -28.42
C VAL A 306 -27.63 -8.33 -29.01
N ARG A 307 -26.65 -7.41 -29.03
CA ARG A 307 -25.29 -7.70 -29.52
C ARG A 307 -24.57 -8.77 -28.69
N GLN A 308 -24.73 -8.75 -27.37
CA GLN A 308 -24.13 -9.76 -26.49
C GLN A 308 -24.81 -11.13 -26.68
N TYR A 309 -26.14 -11.14 -26.75
CA TYR A 309 -26.92 -12.34 -26.95
C TYR A 309 -26.63 -13.03 -28.28
N ALA A 310 -26.54 -12.24 -29.36
CA ALA A 310 -26.19 -12.76 -30.68
C ALA A 310 -24.83 -13.46 -30.71
N LYS A 311 -23.83 -12.93 -29.98
CA LYS A 311 -22.51 -13.57 -29.83
C LYS A 311 -22.59 -14.86 -29.03
N PHE A 312 -23.36 -14.87 -27.95
CA PHE A 312 -23.59 -16.07 -27.14
C PHE A 312 -24.23 -17.19 -27.96
N LYS A 313 -25.21 -16.87 -28.78
CA LYS A 313 -25.94 -17.84 -29.63
C LYS A 313 -25.10 -18.42 -30.78
N LEU A 314 -23.87 -17.95 -31.00
CA LEU A 314 -22.95 -18.58 -31.97
C LEU A 314 -22.42 -19.95 -31.50
N ALA A 315 -22.57 -20.27 -30.23
CA ALA A 315 -22.16 -21.55 -29.70
C ALA A 315 -23.15 -22.69 -30.13
N ALA A 316 -22.64 -23.91 -30.36
CA ALA A 316 -23.47 -25.04 -30.69
C ALA A 316 -24.35 -25.51 -29.50
N GLY A 317 -25.46 -26.19 -29.77
CA GLY A 317 -26.47 -26.56 -28.79
C GLY A 317 -25.95 -27.24 -27.51
N LYS A 318 -25.05 -28.23 -27.61
CA LYS A 318 -24.38 -28.86 -26.44
C LYS A 318 -23.56 -27.87 -25.62
N THR A 319 -22.85 -26.98 -26.31
CA THR A 319 -22.02 -25.93 -25.66
C THR A 319 -22.93 -24.93 -24.96
N LEU A 320 -24.02 -24.48 -25.58
CA LEU A 320 -25.02 -23.59 -24.99
C LEU A 320 -25.57 -24.17 -23.69
N LYS A 321 -26.00 -25.45 -23.72
CA LYS A 321 -26.50 -26.16 -22.53
C LYS A 321 -25.48 -26.17 -21.39
N SER A 322 -24.22 -26.45 -21.70
CA SER A 322 -23.15 -26.46 -20.70
C SER A 322 -22.89 -25.07 -20.11
N ILE A 323 -22.97 -24.00 -20.93
CA ILE A 323 -22.84 -22.61 -20.46
C ILE A 323 -24.01 -22.29 -19.53
N LEU A 324 -25.25 -22.66 -19.88
CA LEU A 324 -26.43 -22.43 -19.03
C LEU A 324 -26.32 -23.12 -17.67
N VAL A 325 -25.88 -24.39 -17.65
CA VAL A 325 -25.63 -25.12 -16.41
C VAL A 325 -24.57 -24.43 -15.55
N SER A 326 -23.49 -23.97 -16.17
CA SER A 326 -22.43 -23.25 -15.46
C SER A 326 -22.94 -21.93 -14.88
N CYS A 327 -23.69 -21.16 -15.65
CA CYS A 327 -24.32 -19.91 -15.17
C CYS A 327 -25.32 -20.19 -14.03
N GLY A 328 -26.17 -21.20 -14.15
CA GLY A 328 -27.10 -21.59 -13.09
C GLY A 328 -26.38 -21.98 -11.80
N ALA A 329 -25.31 -22.76 -11.90
CA ALA A 329 -24.50 -23.13 -10.73
C ALA A 329 -23.89 -21.93 -10.01
N ARG A 330 -23.48 -20.88 -10.74
CA ARG A 330 -22.96 -19.64 -10.14
C ARG A 330 -24.03 -18.82 -9.44
N LEU A 331 -25.26 -18.86 -9.91
CA LEU A 331 -26.40 -18.14 -9.32
C LEU A 331 -27.14 -18.96 -8.25
N ALA A 332 -26.75 -20.21 -8.01
CA ALA A 332 -27.38 -21.07 -7.00
C ALA A 332 -27.53 -20.41 -5.60
N PRO A 333 -26.58 -19.60 -5.10
CA PRO A 333 -26.79 -18.87 -3.84
C PRO A 333 -28.01 -17.96 -3.82
N PHE A 334 -28.44 -17.43 -4.96
CA PHE A 334 -29.61 -16.56 -5.08
C PHE A 334 -30.95 -17.34 -5.16
N ASP A 335 -30.92 -18.69 -5.22
CA ASP A 335 -32.11 -19.52 -5.07
C ASP A 335 -32.59 -19.58 -3.61
N ILE A 336 -31.71 -19.21 -2.66
CA ILE A 336 -32.06 -19.08 -1.24
C ILE A 336 -32.99 -17.87 -1.07
N GLU A 337 -34.16 -18.11 -0.47
CA GLU A 337 -35.22 -17.09 -0.32
C GLU A 337 -34.70 -15.82 0.35
N GLU A 338 -33.95 -15.95 1.45
CA GLU A 338 -33.41 -14.80 2.18
C GLU A 338 -32.40 -13.99 1.35
N VAL A 339 -31.60 -14.64 0.49
CA VAL A 339 -30.66 -13.92 -0.40
C VAL A 339 -31.40 -13.22 -1.52
N ARG A 340 -32.45 -13.84 -2.03
CA ARG A 340 -33.32 -13.24 -3.04
C ARG A 340 -33.97 -11.98 -2.48
N ASP A 341 -34.58 -12.08 -1.31
CA ASP A 341 -35.26 -10.96 -0.67
C ASP A 341 -34.31 -9.78 -0.44
N ILE A 342 -33.14 -10.03 0.14
CA ILE A 342 -32.18 -8.97 0.47
C ILE A 342 -31.60 -8.26 -0.76
N THR A 343 -31.71 -8.87 -1.97
CA THR A 343 -31.20 -8.31 -3.21
C THR A 343 -32.28 -7.74 -4.14
N MET A 344 -33.54 -7.66 -3.68
CA MET A 344 -34.67 -7.18 -4.49
C MET A 344 -34.65 -5.66 -4.74
N TYR A 345 -34.33 -4.87 -3.72
CA TYR A 345 -34.26 -3.41 -3.79
C TYR A 345 -33.07 -2.89 -2.99
N ASP A 346 -32.78 -1.59 -3.06
CA ASP A 346 -31.59 -1.02 -2.43
C ASP A 346 -31.91 -0.04 -1.30
N GLU A 347 -31.24 -0.22 -0.16
CA GLU A 347 -31.27 0.69 0.99
C GLU A 347 -29.86 1.20 1.33
N LEU A 348 -28.82 0.58 0.78
CA LEU A 348 -27.43 0.94 1.13
C LEU A 348 -27.02 2.30 0.56
N SER A 349 -27.57 2.74 -0.57
CA SER A 349 -27.24 4.02 -1.21
C SER A 349 -25.72 4.26 -1.25
N LEU A 350 -24.96 3.31 -1.82
CA LEU A 350 -23.49 3.29 -1.80
C LEU A 350 -22.86 4.56 -2.36
N ASP A 351 -23.51 5.18 -3.33
CA ASP A 351 -23.09 6.41 -4.00
C ASP A 351 -23.06 7.64 -3.06
N THR A 352 -23.74 7.57 -1.91
CA THR A 352 -23.83 8.69 -0.95
C THR A 352 -22.85 8.61 0.22
N VAL A 353 -22.04 7.55 0.29
CA VAL A 353 -21.12 7.32 1.42
C VAL A 353 -20.06 8.42 1.54
N GLY A 354 -19.68 9.06 0.43
CA GLY A 354 -18.71 10.16 0.39
C GLY A 354 -19.32 11.56 0.56
N ASP A 355 -20.66 11.71 0.64
CA ASP A 355 -21.34 13.01 0.69
C ASP A 355 -21.47 13.54 2.12
N LYS A 356 -21.74 12.65 3.05
CA LYS A 356 -21.93 12.94 4.48
C LYS A 356 -21.33 11.81 5.32
N LYS A 357 -21.08 12.10 6.61
CA LYS A 357 -20.57 11.09 7.55
C LYS A 357 -21.47 9.87 7.61
N THR A 358 -21.03 8.79 7.00
CA THR A 358 -21.73 7.51 6.92
C THR A 358 -20.82 6.40 7.43
N ALA A 359 -21.38 5.46 8.18
CA ALA A 359 -20.71 4.25 8.59
C ALA A 359 -21.48 3.04 8.05
N LEU A 360 -20.93 2.38 7.04
CA LEU A 360 -21.48 1.17 6.46
C LEU A 360 -20.76 -0.04 7.07
N PHE A 361 -21.50 -0.89 7.74
CA PHE A 361 -20.99 -2.14 8.30
C PHE A 361 -21.39 -3.32 7.42
N LEU A 362 -20.39 -4.08 7.00
CA LEU A 362 -20.56 -5.29 6.21
C LEU A 362 -20.27 -6.49 7.13
N ILE A 363 -21.32 -7.01 7.73
CA ILE A 363 -21.24 -8.12 8.69
C ILE A 363 -21.17 -9.42 7.90
N MET A 364 -20.14 -10.22 8.15
CA MET A 364 -19.89 -11.48 7.45
C MET A 364 -19.45 -12.57 8.41
N SER A 365 -19.62 -13.84 8.02
CA SER A 365 -19.09 -14.97 8.78
C SER A 365 -17.56 -15.07 8.60
N ASP A 366 -16.86 -15.38 9.68
CA ASP A 366 -15.43 -15.71 9.69
C ASP A 366 -15.17 -17.19 9.34
N THR A 367 -16.21 -18.04 9.40
CA THR A 367 -16.11 -19.48 9.19
C THR A 367 -16.82 -19.98 7.92
N ASP A 368 -17.80 -19.23 7.41
CA ASP A 368 -18.59 -19.61 6.22
C ASP A 368 -18.46 -18.53 5.14
N PRO A 369 -17.74 -18.80 4.03
CA PRO A 369 -17.54 -17.86 2.95
C PRO A 369 -18.67 -17.82 1.92
N THR A 370 -19.73 -18.61 2.07
CA THR A 370 -20.78 -18.85 1.06
C THR A 370 -21.35 -17.57 0.46
N PHE A 371 -21.56 -16.54 1.28
CA PHE A 371 -22.16 -15.27 0.85
C PHE A 371 -21.16 -14.11 0.74
N ASN A 372 -19.87 -14.38 0.91
CA ASN A 372 -18.84 -13.31 0.90
C ASN A 372 -18.69 -12.65 -0.48
N PHE A 373 -19.13 -13.31 -1.55
CA PHE A 373 -19.18 -12.71 -2.88
C PHE A 373 -20.05 -11.44 -2.94
N LEU A 374 -21.11 -11.34 -2.13
CA LEU A 374 -21.93 -10.13 -2.00
C LEU A 374 -21.11 -8.96 -1.45
N ILE A 375 -20.27 -9.21 -0.45
CA ILE A 375 -19.37 -8.21 0.12
C ILE A 375 -18.37 -7.70 -0.95
N SER A 376 -17.80 -8.63 -1.73
CA SER A 376 -16.91 -8.27 -2.84
C SER A 376 -17.61 -7.42 -3.92
N MET A 377 -18.87 -7.74 -4.22
CA MET A 377 -19.70 -6.95 -5.14
C MET A 377 -19.94 -5.54 -4.61
N ILE A 378 -20.30 -5.42 -3.32
CA ILE A 378 -20.47 -4.12 -2.65
C ILE A 378 -19.20 -3.28 -2.76
N TYR A 379 -18.03 -3.83 -2.40
CA TYR A 379 -16.77 -3.08 -2.49
C TYR A 379 -16.43 -2.67 -3.93
N THR A 380 -16.65 -3.55 -4.89
CA THR A 380 -16.39 -3.26 -6.31
C THR A 380 -17.25 -2.09 -6.80
N GLN A 381 -18.55 -2.12 -6.52
CA GLN A 381 -19.46 -1.04 -6.89
C GLN A 381 -19.17 0.23 -6.11
N LEU A 382 -18.94 0.14 -4.81
CA LEU A 382 -18.58 1.28 -3.97
C LEU A 382 -17.37 2.05 -4.50
N PHE A 383 -16.25 1.36 -4.76
CA PHE A 383 -15.05 2.02 -5.28
C PHE A 383 -15.29 2.68 -6.63
N ASN A 384 -16.03 2.03 -7.54
CA ASN A 384 -16.36 2.60 -8.83
C ASN A 384 -17.23 3.86 -8.69
N LEU A 385 -18.33 3.77 -7.92
CA LEU A 385 -19.26 4.87 -7.70
C LEU A 385 -18.60 6.08 -7.04
N LEU A 386 -17.80 5.84 -5.99
CA LEU A 386 -17.09 6.91 -5.29
C LEU A 386 -16.04 7.58 -6.18
N CYS A 387 -15.33 6.81 -7.00
CA CYS A 387 -14.35 7.39 -7.95
C CYS A 387 -15.04 8.22 -9.04
N GLU A 388 -16.10 7.70 -9.65
CA GLU A 388 -16.88 8.40 -10.67
C GLU A 388 -17.51 9.68 -10.09
N LYS A 389 -18.13 9.59 -8.90
CA LYS A 389 -18.73 10.74 -8.25
C LYS A 389 -17.70 11.79 -7.83
N ALA A 390 -16.53 11.37 -7.36
CA ALA A 390 -15.44 12.30 -7.06
C ALA A 390 -14.99 13.07 -8.30
N ASP A 391 -14.84 12.37 -9.43
CA ASP A 391 -14.36 12.96 -10.68
C ASP A 391 -15.42 13.83 -11.35
N ASP A 392 -16.65 13.32 -11.52
CA ASP A 392 -17.67 13.93 -12.35
C ASP A 392 -18.51 14.98 -11.59
N VAL A 393 -18.76 14.77 -10.28
CA VAL A 393 -19.62 15.65 -9.48
C VAL A 393 -18.80 16.64 -8.64
N TYR A 394 -17.72 16.18 -8.03
CA TYR A 394 -16.97 16.95 -7.04
C TYR A 394 -15.60 17.47 -7.53
N GLY A 395 -15.32 17.42 -8.83
CA GLY A 395 -14.09 17.97 -9.41
C GLY A 395 -12.81 17.29 -8.90
N GLY A 396 -12.87 15.98 -8.68
CA GLY A 396 -11.73 15.13 -8.34
C GLY A 396 -11.62 14.74 -6.86
N ARG A 397 -12.59 15.14 -5.98
CA ARG A 397 -12.51 14.85 -4.54
C ARG A 397 -13.88 14.73 -3.89
N LEU A 398 -14.04 13.71 -3.06
CA LEU A 398 -15.20 13.60 -2.21
C LEU A 398 -15.21 14.67 -1.10
N PRO A 399 -16.37 15.18 -0.71
CA PRO A 399 -16.51 16.13 0.42
C PRO A 399 -16.07 15.54 1.76
N VAL A 400 -16.33 14.25 1.97
CA VAL A 400 -15.92 13.49 3.16
C VAL A 400 -15.00 12.37 2.73
N HIS A 401 -13.84 12.26 3.39
CA HIS A 401 -12.92 11.16 3.13
C HIS A 401 -13.58 9.82 3.47
N VAL A 402 -13.47 8.83 2.60
CA VAL A 402 -14.00 7.48 2.81
C VAL A 402 -12.89 6.52 3.14
N ARG A 403 -12.94 5.90 4.33
CA ARG A 403 -12.00 4.88 4.77
C ARG A 403 -12.65 3.50 4.75
N CYS A 404 -12.15 2.63 3.90
CA CYS A 404 -12.54 1.22 3.89
C CYS A 404 -11.65 0.45 4.87
N LEU A 405 -12.19 0.06 6.03
CA LEU A 405 -11.51 -0.74 7.06
C LEU A 405 -11.90 -2.21 6.84
N ILE A 406 -11.09 -2.93 6.09
CA ILE A 406 -11.40 -4.28 5.62
C ILE A 406 -10.77 -5.28 6.58
N ASP A 407 -11.50 -5.65 7.65
CA ASP A 407 -11.07 -6.71 8.56
C ASP A 407 -11.24 -8.09 7.91
N GLU A 408 -10.32 -9.00 8.16
CA GLU A 408 -10.24 -10.32 7.53
C GLU A 408 -10.34 -10.23 5.99
N CYS A 409 -9.58 -9.32 5.38
CA CYS A 409 -9.63 -9.00 3.94
C CYS A 409 -9.52 -10.25 3.04
N ALA A 410 -8.84 -11.29 3.49
CA ALA A 410 -8.74 -12.54 2.74
C ALA A 410 -10.08 -13.29 2.59
N ASN A 411 -11.05 -13.06 3.48
CA ASN A 411 -12.31 -13.79 3.49
C ASN A 411 -13.37 -13.18 2.57
N ILE A 412 -13.23 -11.93 2.15
CA ILE A 412 -14.24 -11.25 1.31
C ILE A 412 -14.17 -11.66 -0.18
N GLY A 413 -13.18 -12.47 -0.57
CA GLY A 413 -12.94 -12.81 -1.96
C GLY A 413 -12.13 -11.75 -2.71
N GLN A 414 -12.15 -11.82 -4.03
CA GLN A 414 -11.37 -10.94 -4.89
C GLN A 414 -12.15 -9.66 -5.25
N ILE A 415 -11.60 -8.50 -4.94
CA ILE A 415 -12.04 -7.22 -5.51
C ILE A 415 -11.27 -7.02 -6.82
N PRO A 416 -11.92 -7.10 -8.00
CA PRO A 416 -11.22 -6.96 -9.28
C PRO A 416 -10.49 -5.61 -9.40
N ASN A 417 -9.25 -5.64 -9.92
CA ASN A 417 -8.39 -4.46 -10.11
C ASN A 417 -8.04 -3.68 -8.82
N LEU A 418 -8.08 -4.32 -7.65
CA LEU A 418 -7.73 -3.66 -6.39
C LEU A 418 -6.33 -3.04 -6.44
N GLU A 419 -5.38 -3.68 -7.12
CA GLU A 419 -4.00 -3.18 -7.30
C GLU A 419 -3.95 -1.80 -7.99
N LYS A 420 -4.86 -1.55 -8.94
CA LYS A 420 -4.99 -0.27 -9.63
C LYS A 420 -5.75 0.76 -8.79
N LEU A 421 -6.78 0.30 -8.08
CA LEU A 421 -7.57 1.15 -7.19
C LEU A 421 -6.71 1.75 -6.08
N VAL A 422 -5.99 0.94 -5.30
CA VAL A 422 -5.16 1.44 -4.19
C VAL A 422 -4.06 2.40 -4.63
N ALA A 423 -3.63 2.34 -5.90
CA ALA A 423 -2.67 3.28 -6.46
C ALA A 423 -3.28 4.67 -6.77
N THR A 424 -4.59 4.76 -7.03
CA THR A 424 -5.24 5.95 -7.60
C THR A 424 -6.25 6.64 -6.68
N ILE A 425 -6.86 5.91 -5.74
CA ILE A 425 -7.98 6.41 -4.89
C ILE A 425 -7.60 7.56 -3.96
N ARG A 426 -6.32 7.72 -3.63
CA ARG A 426 -5.83 8.77 -2.71
C ARG A 426 -6.28 10.17 -3.13
N SER A 427 -6.17 10.51 -4.41
CA SER A 427 -6.52 11.86 -4.92
C SER A 427 -8.00 12.18 -4.73
N ARG A 428 -8.86 11.15 -4.66
CA ARG A 428 -10.31 11.22 -4.54
C ARG A 428 -10.83 11.20 -3.11
N GLU A 429 -9.93 11.29 -2.11
CA GLU A 429 -10.25 11.18 -0.68
C GLU A 429 -10.83 9.81 -0.31
N ILE A 430 -10.26 8.74 -0.87
CA ILE A 430 -10.61 7.37 -0.53
C ILE A 430 -9.34 6.64 -0.06
N SER A 431 -9.48 5.76 0.92
CA SER A 431 -8.38 4.90 1.39
C SER A 431 -8.87 3.49 1.70
N ALA A 432 -8.02 2.51 1.40
CA ALA A 432 -8.23 1.10 1.72
C ALA A 432 -7.25 0.67 2.82
N CYS A 433 -7.80 0.13 3.90
CA CYS A 433 -7.04 -0.40 5.02
C CYS A 433 -7.28 -1.89 5.08
N LEU A 434 -6.26 -2.69 4.76
CA LEU A 434 -6.34 -4.14 4.69
C LEU A 434 -5.82 -4.74 5.99
N VAL A 435 -6.65 -5.54 6.65
CA VAL A 435 -6.28 -6.24 7.88
C VAL A 435 -6.22 -7.74 7.58
N LEU A 436 -5.07 -8.35 7.84
CA LEU A 436 -4.75 -9.72 7.49
C LEU A 436 -4.13 -10.48 8.66
N GLN A 437 -4.25 -11.80 8.64
CA GLN A 437 -3.52 -12.65 9.58
C GLN A 437 -2.07 -12.88 9.11
N ALA A 438 -1.87 -12.98 7.80
CA ALA A 438 -0.56 -13.17 7.17
C ALA A 438 -0.56 -12.56 5.76
N GLN A 439 0.61 -12.14 5.26
CA GLN A 439 0.73 -11.60 3.90
C GLN A 439 0.50 -12.67 2.82
N SER A 440 0.80 -13.93 3.12
CA SER A 440 0.53 -15.08 2.23
C SER A 440 -0.94 -15.21 1.84
N GLN A 441 -1.88 -14.79 2.69
CA GLN A 441 -3.31 -14.77 2.39
C GLN A 441 -3.62 -13.85 1.20
N LEU A 442 -3.01 -12.66 1.15
CA LEU A 442 -3.20 -11.73 0.04
C LEU A 442 -2.60 -12.29 -1.26
N LYS A 443 -1.44 -12.94 -1.16
CA LYS A 443 -0.78 -13.60 -2.30
C LYS A 443 -1.60 -14.77 -2.86
N ALA A 444 -2.31 -15.50 -2.02
CA ALA A 444 -3.20 -16.58 -2.46
C ALA A 444 -4.34 -16.06 -3.36
N ILE A 445 -4.91 -14.88 -3.04
CA ILE A 445 -6.05 -14.28 -3.77
C ILE A 445 -5.58 -13.50 -5.01
N TYR A 446 -4.59 -12.62 -4.84
CA TYR A 446 -4.19 -11.65 -5.87
C TYR A 446 -2.93 -12.08 -6.64
N LYS A 447 -2.28 -13.19 -6.27
CA LYS A 447 -1.07 -13.73 -6.91
C LYS A 447 0.00 -12.62 -7.06
N ASP A 448 0.53 -12.41 -8.24
CA ASP A 448 1.57 -11.41 -8.53
C ASP A 448 1.11 -9.97 -8.25
N ASN A 449 -0.18 -9.68 -8.31
CA ASN A 449 -0.72 -8.36 -8.00
C ASN A 449 -0.68 -8.03 -6.51
N ALA A 450 -0.51 -9.01 -5.63
CA ALA A 450 -0.41 -8.79 -4.18
C ALA A 450 0.76 -7.86 -3.82
N ASP A 451 1.92 -8.03 -4.46
CA ASP A 451 3.09 -7.18 -4.20
C ASP A 451 2.84 -5.71 -4.64
N THR A 452 2.06 -5.51 -5.71
CA THR A 452 1.62 -4.17 -6.13
C THR A 452 0.67 -3.55 -5.11
N ILE A 453 -0.28 -4.33 -4.57
CA ILE A 453 -1.19 -3.86 -3.51
C ILE A 453 -0.39 -3.47 -2.28
N ILE A 454 0.49 -4.35 -1.78
CA ILE A 454 1.34 -4.10 -0.62
C ILE A 454 2.24 -2.88 -0.85
N GLY A 455 2.80 -2.72 -2.07
CA GLY A 455 3.62 -1.58 -2.46
C GLY A 455 2.91 -0.23 -2.39
N ASN A 456 1.58 -0.22 -2.54
CA ASN A 456 0.74 0.99 -2.44
C ASN A 456 0.17 1.23 -1.03
N MET A 457 0.57 0.45 -0.03
CA MET A 457 0.27 0.71 1.38
C MET A 457 1.42 1.52 1.99
N ASP A 458 1.25 2.84 2.12
CA ASP A 458 2.30 3.71 2.68
C ASP A 458 2.58 3.41 4.15
N SER A 459 1.61 2.89 4.88
CA SER A 459 1.75 2.44 6.27
C SER A 459 1.57 0.94 6.37
N ARG A 460 2.52 0.25 7.00
CA ARG A 460 2.46 -1.20 7.27
C ARG A 460 2.71 -1.43 8.74
N ILE A 461 1.81 -2.15 9.38
CA ILE A 461 1.84 -2.42 10.82
C ILE A 461 1.86 -3.93 11.04
N PHE A 462 2.86 -4.41 11.76
CA PHE A 462 2.94 -5.80 12.21
C PHE A 462 2.64 -5.86 13.71
N LEU A 463 1.59 -6.60 14.06
CA LEU A 463 1.09 -6.74 15.43
C LEU A 463 1.52 -8.05 16.12
N GLY A 464 2.45 -8.77 15.52
CA GLY A 464 2.89 -10.08 15.98
C GLY A 464 2.25 -11.23 15.21
N GLY A 465 2.93 -12.34 15.16
CA GLY A 465 2.55 -13.54 14.42
C GLY A 465 3.76 -14.40 14.11
N SER A 466 3.53 -15.65 13.72
CA SER A 466 4.58 -16.65 13.49
C SER A 466 4.64 -17.16 12.04
N GLU A 467 3.91 -16.54 11.11
CA GLU A 467 3.90 -16.98 9.71
C GLU A 467 5.24 -16.67 9.04
N PRO A 468 5.96 -17.70 8.54
CA PRO A 468 7.36 -17.56 8.15
C PRO A 468 7.61 -16.59 6.99
N THR A 469 6.67 -16.51 6.02
CA THR A 469 6.81 -15.62 4.86
C THR A 469 6.72 -14.16 5.30
N THR A 470 5.73 -13.82 6.12
CA THR A 470 5.57 -12.47 6.69
C THR A 470 6.81 -12.05 7.50
N LEU A 471 7.32 -12.96 8.35
CA LEU A 471 8.49 -12.66 9.18
C LEU A 471 9.75 -12.41 8.34
N LYS A 472 9.99 -13.23 7.31
CA LYS A 472 11.12 -13.06 6.38
C LYS A 472 11.04 -11.75 5.60
N GLU A 473 9.87 -11.43 5.05
CA GLU A 473 9.66 -10.19 4.29
C GLU A 473 9.83 -8.96 5.19
N LEU A 474 9.33 -9.02 6.43
CA LEU A 474 9.51 -7.94 7.40
C LEU A 474 10.98 -7.77 7.79
N ASN A 475 11.70 -8.84 8.11
CA ASN A 475 13.13 -8.80 8.42
C ASN A 475 13.93 -8.17 7.27
N GLN A 476 13.70 -8.60 6.02
CA GLN A 476 14.36 -8.03 4.84
C GLN A 476 14.05 -6.53 4.66
N ALA A 477 12.82 -6.12 4.90
CA ALA A 477 12.38 -4.73 4.77
C ALA A 477 12.93 -3.82 5.88
N LEU A 478 13.19 -4.34 7.07
CA LEU A 478 13.81 -3.62 8.18
C LEU A 478 15.30 -3.36 7.92
N GLY A 479 15.99 -4.28 7.24
CA GLY A 479 17.38 -4.13 6.85
C GLY A 479 18.37 -4.41 7.98
N LYS A 480 19.64 -4.02 7.74
CA LYS A 480 20.75 -4.29 8.66
C LYS A 480 21.34 -3.02 9.23
N GLU A 481 21.79 -3.09 10.47
CA GLU A 481 22.64 -2.11 11.13
C GLU A 481 24.09 -2.60 11.18
N THR A 482 25.01 -1.68 11.38
CA THR A 482 26.43 -2.01 11.59
C THR A 482 26.70 -1.99 13.07
N ILE A 483 27.13 -3.13 13.63
CA ILE A 483 27.53 -3.26 15.02
C ILE A 483 29.03 -3.53 15.15
N ASP A 484 29.58 -3.11 16.28
CA ASP A 484 30.96 -3.36 16.64
C ASP A 484 31.07 -4.67 17.41
N LEU A 485 31.88 -5.62 16.91
CA LEU A 485 32.14 -6.91 17.56
C LEU A 485 33.56 -6.94 18.09
N TYR A 486 33.71 -7.23 19.37
CA TYR A 486 35.00 -7.44 20.02
C TYR A 486 35.19 -8.94 20.28
N ASN A 487 36.17 -9.54 19.57
CA ASN A 487 36.59 -10.90 19.83
C ASN A 487 37.86 -10.87 20.66
N THR A 488 37.85 -11.51 21.82
CA THR A 488 39.03 -11.73 22.66
C THR A 488 39.63 -13.10 22.32
N SER A 489 40.90 -13.13 21.98
CA SER A 489 41.67 -14.36 21.78
C SER A 489 42.60 -14.54 22.98
N ASP A 490 42.41 -15.63 23.71
CA ASP A 490 43.25 -16.03 24.84
C ASP A 490 44.04 -17.28 24.41
N THR A 491 45.33 -17.13 24.18
CA THR A 491 46.22 -18.25 23.83
C THR A 491 46.93 -18.72 25.11
N ARG A 492 46.58 -19.91 25.59
CA ARG A 492 47.17 -20.56 26.75
C ARG A 492 48.31 -21.48 26.29
N GLY A 493 49.55 -21.02 26.43
CA GLY A 493 50.77 -21.75 26.11
C GLY A 493 51.94 -21.21 26.90
N ASN A 494 53.17 -21.64 26.56
CA ASN A 494 54.39 -21.18 27.24
C ASN A 494 54.65 -19.66 27.07
N SER A 495 53.92 -18.99 26.21
CA SER A 495 53.87 -17.51 26.08
C SER A 495 52.41 -17.11 25.94
N PRO A 496 51.68 -16.85 27.04
CA PRO A 496 50.31 -16.42 27.01
C PRO A 496 50.20 -15.05 26.33
N SER A 497 49.32 -14.93 25.33
CA SER A 497 49.03 -13.66 24.68
C SER A 497 47.53 -13.38 24.66
N TYR A 498 47.15 -12.16 25.00
CA TYR A 498 45.80 -11.64 24.91
C TYR A 498 45.72 -10.72 23.68
N GLY A 499 44.85 -11.09 22.74
CA GLY A 499 44.55 -10.27 21.57
C GLY A 499 43.09 -9.84 21.60
N THR A 500 42.82 -8.54 21.39
CA THR A 500 41.48 -8.06 21.12
C THR A 500 41.38 -7.74 19.63
N ASN A 501 40.48 -8.43 18.93
CA ASN A 501 40.20 -8.15 17.52
C ASN A 501 38.91 -7.37 17.42
N TYR A 502 38.98 -6.17 16.89
CA TYR A 502 37.84 -5.32 16.62
C TYR A 502 37.34 -5.57 15.19
N GLN A 503 36.07 -5.94 15.06
CA GLN A 503 35.42 -6.24 13.79
C GLN A 503 34.08 -5.53 13.70
N LYS A 504 33.75 -4.96 12.54
CA LYS A 504 32.40 -4.50 12.25
C LYS A 504 31.65 -5.58 11.50
N VAL A 505 30.43 -5.84 11.88
CA VAL A 505 29.56 -6.83 11.25
C VAL A 505 28.18 -6.24 11.00
N GLY A 506 27.48 -6.77 9.97
CA GLY A 506 26.09 -6.44 9.72
C GLY A 506 25.19 -7.28 10.62
N HIS A 507 24.35 -6.63 11.41
CA HIS A 507 23.32 -7.26 12.24
C HIS A 507 21.95 -6.89 11.73
N ASP A 508 20.99 -7.82 11.69
CA ASP A 508 19.61 -7.51 11.32
C ASP A 508 19.00 -6.57 12.38
N LEU A 509 18.31 -5.51 11.95
CA LEU A 509 17.65 -4.58 12.89
C LEU A 509 16.63 -5.29 13.81
N ALA A 510 15.99 -6.33 13.27
CA ALA A 510 15.26 -7.34 14.02
C ALA A 510 15.35 -8.65 13.25
N SER A 511 15.87 -9.69 13.86
CA SER A 511 15.99 -11.03 13.27
C SER A 511 14.63 -11.74 13.20
N VAL A 512 14.53 -12.79 12.38
CA VAL A 512 13.27 -13.54 12.21
C VAL A 512 12.82 -14.18 13.54
N ASP A 513 13.74 -14.65 14.34
CA ASP A 513 13.47 -15.22 15.67
C ASP A 513 12.98 -14.15 16.65
N GLU A 514 13.61 -12.97 16.70
CA GLU A 514 13.13 -11.84 17.53
C GLU A 514 11.73 -11.37 17.12
N LEU A 515 11.44 -11.35 15.80
CA LEU A 515 10.12 -11.00 15.30
C LEU A 515 9.05 -12.04 15.69
N SER A 516 9.43 -13.32 15.72
CA SER A 516 8.52 -14.42 16.06
C SER A 516 8.10 -14.41 17.54
N VAL A 517 8.95 -13.88 18.42
CA VAL A 517 8.71 -13.74 19.87
C VAL A 517 8.40 -12.30 20.28
N LEU A 518 7.96 -11.47 19.33
CA LEU A 518 7.61 -10.07 19.61
C LEU A 518 6.58 -10.00 20.75
N ASP A 519 6.89 -9.20 21.78
CA ASP A 519 5.99 -8.99 22.92
C ASP A 519 4.57 -8.61 22.51
N GLY A 520 3.57 -9.20 23.16
CA GLY A 520 2.16 -9.02 22.81
C GLY A 520 1.65 -7.57 22.89
N GLY A 521 2.32 -6.69 23.63
CA GLY A 521 2.04 -5.26 23.71
C GLY A 521 2.77 -4.41 22.68
N LYS A 522 3.72 -5.01 21.92
CA LYS A 522 4.56 -4.30 20.94
C LYS A 522 4.05 -4.51 19.51
N CYS A 523 4.43 -3.58 18.64
CA CYS A 523 4.19 -3.64 17.21
C CYS A 523 5.35 -3.02 16.44
N ILE A 524 5.44 -3.34 15.15
CA ILE A 524 6.40 -2.73 14.24
C ILE A 524 5.65 -1.95 13.18
N LEU A 525 6.02 -0.68 13.02
CA LEU A 525 5.47 0.22 12.02
C LEU A 525 6.53 0.52 10.96
N GLN A 526 6.14 0.38 9.71
CA GLN A 526 6.87 0.89 8.56
C GLN A 526 6.03 1.96 7.87
N LEU A 527 6.59 3.16 7.73
CA LEU A 527 6.00 4.25 6.96
C LEU A 527 6.92 4.57 5.78
N ARG A 528 6.35 4.67 4.58
CA ARG A 528 7.11 4.94 3.36
C ARG A 528 8.03 6.14 3.49
N GLY A 529 9.34 5.94 3.29
CA GLY A 529 10.36 6.99 3.34
C GLY A 529 10.71 7.47 4.74
N VAL A 530 10.33 6.73 5.79
CA VAL A 530 10.66 6.98 7.19
C VAL A 530 11.34 5.75 7.78
N ARG A 531 12.15 5.92 8.82
CA ARG A 531 12.74 4.80 9.56
C ARG A 531 11.63 3.96 10.23
N PRO A 532 11.80 2.63 10.32
CA PRO A 532 10.81 1.78 10.99
C PRO A 532 10.76 2.06 12.49
N PHE A 533 9.61 1.82 13.10
CA PHE A 533 9.40 2.00 14.55
C PHE A 533 9.06 0.68 15.22
N LYS A 534 9.65 0.44 16.40
CA LYS A 534 9.25 -0.61 17.33
C LYS A 534 8.55 0.07 18.50
N SER A 535 7.23 0.04 18.49
CA SER A 535 6.38 0.84 19.39
C SER A 535 5.40 -0.01 20.16
N ASP A 536 4.72 0.59 21.13
CA ASP A 536 3.60 -0.03 21.81
C ASP A 536 2.34 0.01 20.95
N LYS A 537 1.49 -1.00 21.04
CA LYS A 537 0.15 -1.01 20.49
C LYS A 537 -0.69 0.09 21.14
N TYR A 538 -1.61 0.69 20.38
CA TYR A 538 -2.51 1.70 20.92
C TYR A 538 -3.53 1.06 21.87
N ASP A 539 -3.63 1.54 23.10
CA ASP A 539 -4.65 1.08 24.03
C ASP A 539 -5.98 1.80 23.76
N LEU A 540 -6.98 1.02 23.34
CA LEU A 540 -8.32 1.51 23.04
C LEU A 540 -8.95 2.29 24.22
N THR A 541 -8.65 1.90 25.46
CA THR A 541 -9.20 2.56 26.67
C THR A 541 -8.74 4.00 26.84
N GLN A 542 -7.61 4.37 26.22
CA GLN A 542 -7.07 5.74 26.23
C GLN A 542 -7.72 6.65 25.17
N HIS A 543 -8.56 6.08 24.28
CA HIS A 543 -9.18 6.88 23.23
C HIS A 543 -10.27 7.80 23.80
N PRO A 544 -10.32 9.11 23.42
CA PRO A 544 -11.29 10.05 23.96
C PRO A 544 -12.76 9.61 23.84
N ASN A 545 -13.09 8.91 22.74
CA ASN A 545 -14.44 8.40 22.45
C ASN A 545 -14.69 6.99 23.04
N TYR A 546 -13.72 6.36 23.72
CA TYR A 546 -13.90 5.03 24.32
C TYR A 546 -15.09 4.97 25.27
N LYS A 547 -15.29 6.03 26.07
CA LYS A 547 -16.43 6.16 27.01
C LYS A 547 -17.81 6.03 26.34
N LEU A 548 -17.89 6.15 25.01
CA LEU A 548 -19.13 6.03 24.23
C LEU A 548 -19.33 4.64 23.64
N THR A 549 -18.43 3.70 23.91
CA THR A 549 -18.50 2.31 23.43
C THR A 549 -19.19 1.39 24.43
N ALA A 550 -19.69 0.25 23.96
CA ALA A 550 -20.24 -0.79 24.83
C ALA A 550 -19.17 -1.41 25.75
N GLY A 551 -17.91 -1.45 25.31
CA GLY A 551 -16.78 -1.92 26.14
C GLY A 551 -16.53 -1.04 27.36
N ALA A 552 -16.88 0.23 27.32
CA ALA A 552 -16.79 1.14 28.47
C ALA A 552 -18.05 1.12 29.33
N ASP A 553 -19.23 1.08 28.73
CA ASP A 553 -20.54 1.00 29.42
C ASP A 553 -21.52 0.22 28.54
N LYS A 554 -22.08 -0.85 29.09
CA LYS A 554 -23.07 -1.70 28.39
C LYS A 554 -24.31 -0.93 27.91
N LYS A 555 -24.64 0.24 28.48
CA LYS A 555 -25.70 1.12 28.01
C LYS A 555 -25.44 1.68 26.60
N ASN A 556 -24.20 1.69 26.15
CA ASN A 556 -23.80 2.09 24.82
C ASN A 556 -23.81 0.93 23.81
N THR A 557 -24.34 -0.24 24.17
CA THR A 557 -24.49 -1.35 23.22
C THR A 557 -25.41 -0.93 22.09
N PHE A 558 -24.93 -1.07 20.87
CA PHE A 558 -25.72 -0.79 19.68
C PHE A 558 -26.62 -1.99 19.37
N SER A 559 -27.92 -1.75 19.13
CA SER A 559 -28.87 -2.81 18.73
C SER A 559 -29.07 -2.78 17.23
N ILE A 560 -28.77 -3.91 16.58
CA ILE A 560 -29.00 -4.07 15.13
C ILE A 560 -30.52 -4.22 14.83
N GLU A 561 -31.34 -4.54 15.82
CA GLU A 561 -32.79 -4.74 15.66
C GLU A 561 -33.59 -3.42 15.58
N ALA A 562 -32.92 -2.31 15.85
CA ALA A 562 -33.55 -0.97 15.89
C ALA A 562 -33.49 -0.22 14.55
N PHE A 563 -33.18 -0.88 13.44
CA PHE A 563 -33.13 -0.28 12.10
C PHE A 563 -34.13 -0.91 11.15
#